data_6071a8c15b25304bdf635d94b5682dcc
#
_entry.id   6071a8c15b25304bdf635d94b5682dcc
#
_cell.length_a   1.000
_cell.length_b   1.000
_cell.length_c   1.000
_cell.angle_alpha   90.00
_cell.angle_beta   90.00
_cell.angle_gamma   90.00
#
_symmetry.space_group_name_H-M   'P 1'
#
loop_
_entity.id
_entity.type
_entity.pdbx_description
1 polymer ?
#
loop_
_entity_poly.entity_id
_entity_poly.type
_entity_poly.pdbx_seq_one_letter_code
_entity_poly.pdbx_strand_id
1 'polypeptide(L)'
;TNWHEMGEHLAHLHQKHTQAMFGLDNDNFLGPTLQPNRWHKKWDVFFAEERIGWQLQLLQEKGIELVNQDTFIAFVKDALHSHVVQPSLLHGDFWRRNMGFYNNVPSVFDPACYYGDRECDIAMSELYAPLPDSFYDAYNNIYPLQVGYEQRRAIYQLYPMLNNANIFAGHYLTEAKQQIDQLLK
;
A
#
# COMPACT_ATOMS: atom_id res chain seq x y z
N THR A 1 -13.61 17.18 13.52
CA THR A 1 -12.95 15.98 12.94
C THR A 1 -11.80 15.57 13.83
N ASN A 2 -11.86 14.34 14.31
CA ASN A 2 -10.89 13.81 15.26
C ASN A 2 -9.83 12.96 14.56
N TRP A 3 -8.90 13.62 13.86
CA TRP A 3 -7.80 12.94 13.16
C TRP A 3 -6.82 12.24 14.10
N HIS A 4 -6.62 12.79 15.28
CA HIS A 4 -5.80 12.18 16.32
C HIS A 4 -6.32 10.77 16.66
N GLU A 5 -7.59 10.66 16.99
CA GLU A 5 -8.24 9.38 17.31
C GLU A 5 -8.22 8.40 16.10
N MET A 6 -8.36 8.92 14.88
CA MET A 6 -8.20 8.09 13.67
C MET A 6 -6.80 7.46 13.59
N GLY A 7 -5.77 8.23 13.90
CA GLY A 7 -4.38 7.75 13.95
C GLY A 7 -4.17 6.68 15.02
N GLU A 8 -4.71 6.90 16.22
CA GLU A 8 -4.66 5.91 17.30
C GLU A 8 -5.38 4.61 16.92
N HIS A 9 -6.57 4.71 16.34
CA HIS A 9 -7.36 3.53 15.93
C HIS A 9 -6.63 2.71 14.88
N LEU A 10 -6.02 3.34 13.87
CA LEU A 10 -5.23 2.63 12.86
C LEU A 10 -4.00 1.96 13.47
N ALA A 11 -3.28 2.66 14.36
CA ALA A 11 -2.12 2.06 15.03
C ALA A 11 -2.50 0.82 15.85
N HIS A 12 -3.62 0.89 16.58
CA HIS A 12 -4.12 -0.25 17.33
C HIS A 12 -4.60 -1.40 16.41
N LEU A 13 -5.25 -1.10 15.28
CA LEU A 13 -5.61 -2.11 14.29
C LEU A 13 -4.37 -2.88 13.83
N HIS A 14 -3.31 -2.16 13.43
CA HIS A 14 -2.08 -2.76 12.96
C HIS A 14 -1.32 -3.55 14.02
N GLN A 15 -1.38 -3.14 15.30
CA GLN A 15 -0.71 -3.85 16.39
C GLN A 15 -1.45 -5.10 16.84
N LYS A 16 -2.80 -5.03 16.90
CA LYS A 16 -3.61 -6.08 17.52
C LYS A 16 -3.96 -7.22 16.56
N HIS A 17 -4.06 -6.92 15.28
CA HIS A 17 -4.47 -7.88 14.27
C HIS A 17 -3.27 -8.27 13.41
N THR A 18 -2.54 -9.28 13.87
CA THR A 18 -1.35 -9.81 13.22
C THR A 18 -1.55 -11.26 12.79
N GLN A 19 -0.71 -11.73 11.87
CA GLN A 19 -0.73 -13.08 11.32
C GLN A 19 0.71 -13.58 11.14
N ALA A 20 0.87 -14.87 10.87
CA ALA A 20 2.19 -15.48 10.63
C ALA A 20 2.71 -15.26 9.20
N MET A 21 1.81 -15.02 8.25
CA MET A 21 2.12 -14.89 6.83
C MET A 21 1.42 -13.66 6.23
N PHE A 22 1.87 -13.28 5.02
CA PHE A 22 1.30 -12.19 4.23
C PHE A 22 0.29 -12.72 3.23
N GLY A 23 -0.88 -12.08 3.14
CA GLY A 23 -1.95 -12.48 2.24
C GLY A 23 -3.32 -12.47 2.90
N LEU A 24 -4.25 -13.19 2.31
CA LEU A 24 -5.62 -13.40 2.82
C LEU A 24 -6.16 -14.72 2.24
N ASP A 25 -7.13 -15.33 2.91
CA ASP A 25 -7.73 -16.60 2.46
C ASP A 25 -8.39 -16.49 1.08
N ASN A 26 -8.94 -15.31 0.77
CA ASN A 26 -9.59 -15.06 -0.51
C ASN A 26 -8.98 -13.83 -1.20
N ASP A 27 -8.94 -13.86 -2.52
CA ASP A 27 -8.70 -12.66 -3.31
C ASP A 27 -9.86 -11.67 -3.11
N ASN A 28 -9.57 -10.40 -3.22
CA ASN A 28 -10.54 -9.31 -3.13
C ASN A 28 -10.29 -8.26 -4.21
N PHE A 29 -10.65 -7.01 -3.97
CA PHE A 29 -10.58 -5.96 -4.98
C PHE A 29 -10.02 -4.66 -4.41
N LEU A 30 -9.21 -3.97 -5.23
CA LEU A 30 -8.86 -2.56 -5.04
C LEU A 30 -9.62 -1.75 -6.10
N GLY A 31 -10.71 -1.09 -5.70
CA GLY A 31 -11.66 -0.57 -6.66
C GLY A 31 -12.24 -1.69 -7.54
N PRO A 32 -12.23 -1.56 -8.87
CA PRO A 32 -12.71 -2.59 -9.79
C PRO A 32 -11.67 -3.68 -10.08
N THR A 33 -10.42 -3.53 -9.61
CA THR A 33 -9.31 -4.41 -9.96
C THR A 33 -9.20 -5.57 -8.98
N LEU A 34 -9.16 -6.80 -9.50
CA LEU A 34 -8.86 -7.99 -8.69
C LEU A 34 -7.52 -7.81 -7.96
N GLN A 35 -7.50 -8.10 -6.66
CA GLN A 35 -6.32 -8.06 -5.80
C GLN A 35 -6.00 -9.48 -5.33
N PRO A 36 -4.95 -10.12 -5.90
CA PRO A 36 -4.54 -11.45 -5.48
C PRO A 36 -3.94 -11.42 -4.06
N ASN A 37 -4.29 -12.41 -3.25
CA ASN A 37 -3.89 -12.48 -1.85
C ASN A 37 -3.28 -13.83 -1.47
N ARG A 38 -2.63 -14.51 -2.41
CA ARG A 38 -1.97 -15.79 -2.12
C ARG A 38 -0.99 -15.63 -0.95
N TRP A 39 -1.01 -16.57 -0.02
CA TRP A 39 -0.17 -16.56 1.17
C TRP A 39 1.33 -16.70 0.84
N HIS A 40 2.15 -15.81 1.40
CA HIS A 40 3.61 -15.84 1.32
C HIS A 40 4.23 -15.67 2.71
N LYS A 41 5.36 -16.35 2.93
CA LYS A 41 6.13 -16.21 4.17
C LYS A 41 6.99 -14.95 4.21
N LYS A 42 7.33 -14.41 3.03
CA LYS A 42 8.24 -13.26 2.88
C LYS A 42 7.51 -12.07 2.30
N TRP A 43 7.68 -10.92 2.94
CA TRP A 43 7.04 -9.67 2.51
C TRP A 43 7.54 -9.17 1.15
N ASP A 44 8.87 -9.19 0.94
CA ASP A 44 9.49 -8.78 -0.33
C ASP A 44 8.91 -9.57 -1.51
N VAL A 45 8.71 -10.87 -1.35
CA VAL A 45 8.11 -11.73 -2.39
C VAL A 45 6.63 -11.38 -2.58
N PHE A 46 5.86 -11.29 -1.49
CA PHE A 46 4.43 -10.99 -1.58
C PHE A 46 4.19 -9.65 -2.29
N PHE A 47 4.83 -8.58 -1.84
CA PHE A 47 4.59 -7.25 -2.39
C PHE A 47 5.07 -7.14 -3.84
N ALA A 48 6.24 -7.68 -4.15
CA ALA A 48 6.77 -7.64 -5.50
C ALA A 48 5.94 -8.43 -6.50
N GLU A 49 5.41 -9.60 -6.13
CA GLU A 49 4.66 -10.47 -7.03
C GLU A 49 3.15 -10.17 -7.03
N GLU A 50 2.52 -10.20 -5.86
CA GLU A 50 1.05 -10.08 -5.73
C GLU A 50 0.56 -8.64 -5.84
N ARG A 51 1.44 -7.66 -5.76
CA ARG A 51 1.08 -6.24 -5.87
C ARG A 51 1.67 -5.60 -7.13
N ILE A 52 2.98 -5.44 -7.18
CA ILE A 52 3.64 -4.76 -8.30
C ILE A 52 3.60 -5.61 -9.58
N GLY A 53 4.02 -6.86 -9.50
CA GLY A 53 4.03 -7.78 -10.65
C GLY A 53 2.66 -7.99 -11.25
N TRP A 54 1.63 -8.15 -10.41
CA TRP A 54 0.25 -8.27 -10.86
C TRP A 54 -0.21 -7.03 -11.66
N GLN A 55 0.02 -5.84 -11.16
CA GLN A 55 -0.36 -4.60 -11.82
C GLN A 55 0.38 -4.40 -13.16
N LEU A 56 1.67 -4.73 -13.21
CA LEU A 56 2.45 -4.67 -14.44
C LEU A 56 1.96 -5.69 -15.46
N GLN A 57 1.57 -6.89 -15.02
CA GLN A 57 0.97 -7.90 -15.89
C GLN A 57 -0.33 -7.41 -16.51
N LEU A 58 -1.22 -6.80 -15.72
CA LEU A 58 -2.48 -6.23 -16.22
C LEU A 58 -2.24 -5.13 -17.28
N LEU A 59 -1.22 -4.29 -17.10
CA LEU A 59 -0.82 -3.31 -18.12
C LEU A 59 -0.31 -3.99 -19.38
N GLN A 60 0.54 -5.01 -19.23
CA GLN A 60 1.09 -5.76 -20.35
C GLN A 60 -0.01 -6.44 -21.21
N GLU A 61 -1.04 -6.98 -20.56
CA GLU A 61 -2.22 -7.54 -21.24
C GLU A 61 -2.97 -6.51 -22.11
N LYS A 62 -2.82 -5.22 -21.77
CA LYS A 62 -3.35 -4.09 -22.56
C LYS A 62 -2.35 -3.54 -23.59
N GLY A 63 -1.19 -4.19 -23.75
CA GLY A 63 -0.12 -3.74 -24.64
C GLY A 63 0.72 -2.58 -24.10
N ILE A 64 0.70 -2.33 -22.78
CA ILE A 64 1.43 -1.25 -22.13
C ILE A 64 2.58 -1.83 -21.33
N GLU A 65 3.81 -1.45 -21.66
CA GLU A 65 5.02 -1.83 -20.95
C GLU A 65 5.70 -0.58 -20.40
N LEU A 66 5.61 -0.36 -19.07
CA LEU A 66 6.26 0.75 -18.40
C LEU A 66 7.72 0.45 -18.05
N VAL A 67 8.03 -0.81 -17.82
CA VAL A 67 9.35 -1.33 -17.44
C VAL A 67 9.38 -2.83 -17.72
N ASN A 68 10.57 -3.41 -17.88
CA ASN A 68 10.69 -4.86 -17.90
C ASN A 68 10.23 -5.45 -16.56
N GLN A 69 9.18 -6.28 -16.60
CA GLN A 69 8.50 -6.80 -15.44
C GLN A 69 9.43 -7.61 -14.52
N ASP A 70 10.16 -8.55 -15.08
CA ASP A 70 11.01 -9.47 -14.30
C ASP A 70 12.14 -8.70 -13.58
N THR A 71 12.76 -7.77 -14.29
CA THR A 71 13.83 -6.91 -13.74
C THR A 71 13.29 -6.04 -12.61
N PHE A 72 12.10 -5.48 -12.77
CA PHE A 72 11.53 -4.58 -11.77
C PHE A 72 11.02 -5.35 -10.54
N ILE A 73 10.43 -6.52 -10.71
CA ILE A 73 10.08 -7.41 -9.59
C ILE A 73 11.32 -7.77 -8.78
N ALA A 74 12.44 -8.11 -9.45
CA ALA A 74 13.70 -8.40 -8.75
C ALA A 74 14.21 -7.17 -7.97
N PHE A 75 14.13 -5.98 -8.55
CA PHE A 75 14.48 -4.72 -7.89
C PHE A 75 13.64 -4.50 -6.61
N VAL A 76 12.32 -4.67 -6.68
CA VAL A 76 11.42 -4.48 -5.53
C VAL A 76 11.72 -5.49 -4.43
N LYS A 77 11.97 -6.77 -4.79
CA LYS A 77 12.39 -7.80 -3.83
C LYS A 77 13.67 -7.39 -3.10
N ASP A 78 14.69 -6.98 -3.84
CA ASP A 78 15.97 -6.59 -3.28
C ASP A 78 15.82 -5.37 -2.33
N ALA A 79 15.08 -4.36 -2.76
CA ALA A 79 14.85 -3.14 -1.98
C ALA A 79 14.11 -3.39 -0.66
N LEU A 80 13.26 -4.40 -0.58
CA LEU A 80 12.49 -4.75 0.62
C LEU A 80 13.08 -5.91 1.42
N HIS A 81 14.11 -6.59 0.91
CA HIS A 81 14.62 -7.85 1.47
C HIS A 81 15.08 -7.74 2.92
N SER A 82 15.76 -6.66 3.28
CA SER A 82 16.28 -6.45 4.64
C SER A 82 15.26 -5.85 5.62
N HIS A 83 14.08 -5.46 5.13
CA HIS A 83 13.04 -4.88 5.97
C HIS A 83 12.26 -5.97 6.70
N VAL A 84 12.36 -5.96 8.03
CA VAL A 84 11.65 -6.93 8.89
C VAL A 84 10.22 -6.45 9.12
N VAL A 85 9.25 -7.24 8.68
CA VAL A 85 7.83 -6.91 8.72
C VAL A 85 7.07 -7.90 9.59
N GLN A 86 6.23 -7.37 10.50
CA GLN A 86 5.18 -8.14 11.15
C GLN A 86 3.92 -8.06 10.28
N PRO A 87 3.38 -9.19 9.77
CA PRO A 87 2.14 -9.17 9.00
C PRO A 87 1.01 -8.58 9.85
N SER A 88 0.48 -7.43 9.42
CA SER A 88 -0.59 -6.69 10.10
C SER A 88 -1.82 -6.61 9.22
N LEU A 89 -3.01 -6.65 9.81
CA LEU A 89 -4.24 -6.43 9.05
C LEU A 89 -4.29 -4.98 8.57
N LEU A 90 -4.29 -4.80 7.25
CA LEU A 90 -4.41 -3.50 6.61
C LEU A 90 -5.85 -3.16 6.27
N HIS A 91 -6.17 -1.87 6.20
CA HIS A 91 -7.34 -1.40 5.49
C HIS A 91 -7.19 -1.66 3.98
N GLY A 92 -5.99 -1.44 3.44
CA GLY A 92 -5.59 -1.74 2.06
C GLY A 92 -5.99 -0.70 1.02
N ASP A 93 -6.90 0.19 1.35
CA ASP A 93 -7.30 1.36 0.53
C ASP A 93 -7.47 2.60 1.41
N PHE A 94 -6.43 2.89 2.21
CA PHE A 94 -6.46 3.86 3.29
C PHE A 94 -6.10 5.27 2.80
N TRP A 95 -7.06 5.96 2.20
CA TRP A 95 -6.93 7.32 1.72
C TRP A 95 -8.14 8.17 2.11
N ARG A 96 -8.01 9.48 2.01
CA ARG A 96 -8.98 10.43 2.56
C ARG A 96 -10.43 10.20 2.13
N ARG A 97 -10.67 9.67 0.92
CA ARG A 97 -12.03 9.41 0.43
C ARG A 97 -12.71 8.21 1.08
N ASN A 98 -11.94 7.31 1.68
CA ASN A 98 -12.47 6.15 2.40
C ASN A 98 -12.54 6.38 3.92
N MET A 99 -12.59 7.65 4.34
CA MET A 99 -12.65 8.05 5.75
C MET A 99 -13.77 9.03 5.99
N GLY A 100 -14.36 8.95 7.18
CA GLY A 100 -15.41 9.86 7.61
C GLY A 100 -15.46 10.01 9.13
N PHE A 101 -16.30 10.94 9.58
CA PHE A 101 -16.53 11.18 10.99
C PHE A 101 -18.04 11.32 11.22
N TYR A 102 -18.57 10.51 12.12
CA TYR A 102 -19.93 10.63 12.58
C TYR A 102 -19.94 11.05 14.05
N ASN A 103 -20.53 12.19 14.36
CA ASN A 103 -20.46 12.78 15.70
C ASN A 103 -19.02 12.84 16.25
N ASN A 104 -18.07 13.22 15.38
CA ASN A 104 -16.64 13.28 15.66
C ASN A 104 -15.96 11.91 15.91
N VAL A 105 -16.65 10.81 15.74
CA VAL A 105 -16.09 9.46 15.83
C VAL A 105 -15.52 9.05 14.47
N PRO A 106 -14.23 8.65 14.42
CA PRO A 106 -13.61 8.22 13.15
C PRO A 106 -14.26 6.94 12.60
N SER A 107 -14.43 6.90 11.30
CA SER A 107 -14.94 5.73 10.57
C SER A 107 -14.18 5.56 9.27
N VAL A 108 -13.94 4.30 8.88
CA VAL A 108 -13.35 3.94 7.59
C VAL A 108 -14.28 2.98 6.86
N PHE A 109 -14.23 3.00 5.53
CA PHE A 109 -15.09 2.19 4.67
C PHE A 109 -14.37 1.79 3.38
N ASP A 110 -14.99 0.93 2.57
CA ASP A 110 -14.44 0.40 1.32
C ASP A 110 -13.03 -0.20 1.47
N PRO A 111 -12.82 -1.16 2.38
CA PRO A 111 -11.51 -1.74 2.58
C PRO A 111 -11.13 -2.70 1.44
N ALA A 112 -9.81 -2.83 1.22
CA ALA A 112 -9.18 -3.85 0.39
C ALA A 112 -8.21 -4.67 1.25
N CYS A 113 -8.73 -5.32 2.29
CA CYS A 113 -7.95 -5.89 3.38
C CYS A 113 -7.04 -7.04 2.94
N TYR A 114 -5.89 -7.11 3.56
CA TYR A 114 -4.97 -8.25 3.58
C TYR A 114 -3.97 -8.09 4.72
N TYR A 115 -3.26 -9.15 5.07
CA TYR A 115 -2.15 -9.07 6.02
C TYR A 115 -0.88 -8.67 5.27
N GLY A 116 -0.34 -7.51 5.61
CA GLY A 116 0.80 -6.90 4.94
C GLY A 116 1.64 -6.03 5.86
N ASP A 117 2.53 -5.24 5.26
CA ASP A 117 3.27 -4.22 5.98
C ASP A 117 2.36 -3.02 6.26
N ARG A 118 2.19 -2.69 7.55
CA ARG A 118 1.40 -1.54 8.01
C ARG A 118 1.79 -0.21 7.34
N GLU A 119 3.05 -0.08 6.93
CA GLU A 119 3.53 1.11 6.23
C GLU A 119 2.80 1.36 4.90
N CYS A 120 2.21 0.32 4.29
CA CYS A 120 1.41 0.47 3.07
C CYS A 120 0.19 1.36 3.26
N ASP A 121 -0.54 1.23 4.38
CA ASP A 121 -1.69 2.10 4.69
C ASP A 121 -1.24 3.55 4.92
N ILE A 122 -0.12 3.74 5.62
CA ILE A 122 0.45 5.08 5.84
C ILE A 122 0.90 5.70 4.51
N ALA A 123 1.65 4.97 3.70
CA ALA A 123 2.11 5.44 2.40
C ALA A 123 0.96 5.84 1.47
N MET A 124 -0.13 5.08 1.48
CA MET A 124 -1.32 5.40 0.70
C MET A 124 -2.01 6.66 1.21
N SER A 125 -2.07 6.88 2.53
CA SER A 125 -2.68 8.08 3.11
C SER A 125 -1.93 9.37 2.77
N GLU A 126 -0.64 9.28 2.45
CA GLU A 126 0.22 10.41 2.07
C GLU A 126 0.20 10.70 0.57
N LEU A 127 -0.31 9.79 -0.23
CA LEU A 127 -0.27 9.88 -1.69
C LEU A 127 -1.13 11.00 -2.24
N TYR A 128 -1.58 11.62 -2.83
CA TYR A 128 -2.38 12.69 -3.41
C TYR A 128 -2.84 13.78 -2.41
N ALA A 129 -3.36 13.42 -1.26
CA ALA A 129 -3.89 14.37 -0.28
C ALA A 129 -3.55 13.88 1.14
N PRO A 130 -2.36 14.24 1.67
CA PRO A 130 -1.95 13.89 3.01
C PRO A 130 -2.98 14.27 4.07
N LEU A 131 -3.08 13.46 5.11
CA LEU A 131 -3.94 13.72 6.26
C LEU A 131 -3.29 14.80 7.15
N PRO A 132 -4.03 15.40 8.09
CA PRO A 132 -3.45 16.34 9.04
C PRO A 132 -2.34 15.69 9.91
N ASP A 133 -1.34 16.49 10.29
CA ASP A 133 -0.20 16.04 11.11
C ASP A 133 -0.65 15.33 12.39
N SER A 134 -1.74 15.78 13.00
CA SER A 134 -2.30 15.15 14.20
C SER A 134 -2.65 13.66 14.03
N PHE A 135 -2.94 13.22 12.82
CA PHE A 135 -3.12 11.78 12.51
C PHE A 135 -1.78 11.04 12.58
N TYR A 136 -0.76 11.55 11.88
CA TYR A 136 0.55 10.90 11.82
C TYR A 136 1.26 10.91 13.17
N ASP A 137 1.17 12.01 13.91
CA ASP A 137 1.71 12.13 15.27
C ASP A 137 1.08 11.11 16.21
N ALA A 138 -0.25 10.98 16.20
CA ALA A 138 -0.96 10.01 17.02
C ALA A 138 -0.61 8.58 16.66
N TYR A 139 -0.54 8.26 15.37
CA TYR A 139 -0.10 6.94 14.90
C TYR A 139 1.32 6.63 15.38
N ASN A 140 2.26 7.53 15.15
CA ASN A 140 3.68 7.33 15.48
C ASN A 140 3.92 7.27 17.00
N ASN A 141 3.10 7.93 17.82
CA ASN A 141 3.18 7.84 19.28
C ASN A 141 2.86 6.43 19.79
N ILE A 142 1.98 5.69 19.11
CA ILE A 142 1.57 4.33 19.49
C ILE A 142 2.43 3.28 18.80
N TYR A 143 2.67 3.45 17.50
CA TYR A 143 3.36 2.46 16.67
C TYR A 143 4.32 3.16 15.69
N PRO A 144 5.50 3.62 16.17
CA PRO A 144 6.45 4.37 15.34
C PRO A 144 6.82 3.64 14.06
N LEU A 145 6.89 4.38 12.95
CA LEU A 145 7.40 3.85 11.68
C LEU A 145 8.88 3.47 11.81
N GLN A 146 9.28 2.45 11.09
CA GLN A 146 10.67 1.98 11.13
C GLN A 146 11.61 2.92 10.34
N VAL A 147 12.87 2.95 10.75
CA VAL A 147 13.93 3.65 10.01
C VAL A 147 13.95 3.16 8.55
N GLY A 148 14.10 4.07 7.60
CA GLY A 148 14.05 3.77 6.17
C GLY A 148 12.66 3.82 5.54
N TYR A 149 11.63 4.22 6.30
CA TYR A 149 10.28 4.37 5.76
C TYR A 149 10.22 5.29 4.53
N GLU A 150 10.96 6.39 4.53
CA GLU A 150 10.97 7.35 3.41
C GLU A 150 11.33 6.70 2.06
N GLN A 151 12.28 5.76 2.07
CA GLN A 151 12.67 5.02 0.87
C GLN A 151 11.59 3.99 0.48
N ARG A 152 11.02 3.28 1.45
CA ARG A 152 9.96 2.29 1.20
C ARG A 152 8.65 2.93 0.77
N ARG A 153 8.34 4.13 1.25
CA ARG A 153 7.13 4.88 0.89
C ARG A 153 6.94 4.98 -0.61
N ALA A 154 7.98 5.35 -1.34
CA ALA A 154 7.93 5.48 -2.80
C ALA A 154 7.61 4.14 -3.49
N ILE A 155 8.11 3.03 -2.97
CA ILE A 155 7.82 1.68 -3.46
C ILE A 155 6.36 1.33 -3.16
N TYR A 156 5.88 1.55 -1.95
CA TYR A 156 4.51 1.23 -1.55
C TYR A 156 3.46 2.07 -2.29
N GLN A 157 3.73 3.35 -2.51
CA GLN A 157 2.86 4.25 -3.27
C GLN A 157 2.71 3.84 -4.74
N LEU A 158 3.68 3.12 -5.28
CA LEU A 158 3.62 2.66 -6.66
C LEU A 158 2.44 1.71 -6.90
N TYR A 159 2.03 0.91 -5.91
CA TYR A 159 0.91 -0.01 -6.06
C TYR A 159 -0.42 0.70 -6.41
N PRO A 160 -0.93 1.67 -5.61
CA PRO A 160 -2.12 2.41 -5.99
C PRO A 160 -1.92 3.27 -7.25
N MET A 161 -0.72 3.77 -7.52
CA MET A 161 -0.44 4.50 -8.76
C MET A 161 -0.58 3.60 -10.00
N LEU A 162 -0.05 2.38 -9.97
CA LEU A 162 -0.22 1.39 -11.05
C LEU A 162 -1.69 0.97 -11.21
N ASN A 163 -2.42 0.84 -10.10
CA ASN A 163 -3.84 0.54 -10.15
C ASN A 163 -4.63 1.66 -10.87
N ASN A 164 -4.35 2.92 -10.54
CA ASN A 164 -4.93 4.06 -11.24
C ASN A 164 -4.55 4.09 -12.73
N ALA A 165 -3.31 3.76 -13.06
CA ALA A 165 -2.86 3.63 -14.45
C ALA A 165 -3.63 2.53 -15.20
N ASN A 166 -3.90 1.40 -14.56
CA ASN A 166 -4.71 0.32 -15.12
C ASN A 166 -6.17 0.70 -15.34
N ILE A 167 -6.76 1.49 -14.43
CA ILE A 167 -8.18 1.88 -14.48
C ILE A 167 -8.42 3.04 -15.44
N PHE A 168 -7.60 4.09 -15.35
CA PHE A 168 -7.86 5.39 -15.98
C PHE A 168 -6.93 5.71 -17.16
N ALA A 169 -5.80 5.03 -17.30
CA ALA A 169 -4.76 5.34 -18.30
C ALA A 169 -4.30 6.82 -18.23
N GLY A 170 -4.03 7.47 -19.38
CA GLY A 170 -3.72 8.89 -19.47
C GLY A 170 -2.53 9.32 -18.59
N HIS A 171 -2.71 10.41 -17.84
CA HIS A 171 -1.64 10.96 -16.99
C HIS A 171 -1.22 10.00 -15.86
N TYR A 172 -2.06 9.08 -15.42
CA TYR A 172 -1.69 8.07 -14.43
C TYR A 172 -0.62 7.11 -14.94
N LEU A 173 -0.58 6.80 -16.23
CA LEU A 173 0.51 6.04 -16.85
C LEU A 173 1.82 6.83 -16.78
N THR A 174 1.78 8.11 -17.05
CA THR A 174 2.94 9.01 -16.94
C THR A 174 3.47 9.09 -15.51
N GLU A 175 2.57 9.26 -14.54
CA GLU A 175 2.94 9.32 -13.12
C GLU A 175 3.59 8.00 -12.66
N ALA A 176 3.00 6.86 -12.98
CA ALA A 176 3.55 5.55 -12.63
C ALA A 176 4.92 5.32 -13.28
N LYS A 177 5.09 5.70 -14.56
CA LYS A 177 6.37 5.61 -15.26
C LYS A 177 7.45 6.49 -14.61
N GLN A 178 7.09 7.71 -14.25
CA GLN A 178 8.01 8.64 -13.56
C GLN A 178 8.44 8.10 -12.20
N GLN A 179 7.53 7.52 -11.43
CA GLN A 179 7.85 6.90 -10.14
C GLN A 179 8.81 5.72 -10.31
N ILE A 180 8.57 4.85 -11.28
CA ILE A 180 9.46 3.73 -11.62
C ILE A 180 10.86 4.25 -11.97
N ASP A 181 10.94 5.26 -12.85
CA ASP A 181 12.21 5.81 -13.29
C ASP A 181 12.98 6.49 -12.14
N GLN A 182 12.29 7.09 -11.18
CA GLN A 182 12.91 7.65 -9.98
C GLN A 182 13.45 6.58 -9.04
N LEU A 183 12.74 5.47 -8.88
CA LEU A 183 13.17 4.35 -8.04
C LEU A 183 14.41 3.65 -8.60
N LEU A 184 14.60 3.67 -9.91
CA LEU A 184 15.72 3.00 -10.59
C LEU A 184 16.99 3.88 -10.71
N LYS A 185 16.97 5.14 -10.24
CA LYS A 185 18.13 6.05 -10.22
C LYS A 185 19.02 5.77 -9.02
#